data_defb5f77182cd8958b49f51a012ae4cc
#
_entry.id   defb5f77182cd8958b49f51a012ae4cc
#
_cell.length_a   1.000
_cell.length_b   1.000
_cell.length_c   1.000
_cell.angle_alpha   90.00
_cell.angle_beta   90.00
_cell.angle_gamma   90.00
#
_symmetry.space_group_name_H-M   'P 1'
#
loop_
_entity.id
_entity.type
_entity.pdbx_description
1 polymer ?
#
loop_
_entity_poly.entity_id
_entity_poly.type
_entity_poly.pdbx_seq_one_letter_code
_entity_poly.pdbx_strand_id
1 'polypeptide(L)'
;MSSSNNLENKNATFLNKSNSGFIEEMYVKFIEGDPNLPESWRSYFESLDEDLEVISKEIQGPNWSPKKIKINRNNLNYKNNVPTENVNADKKVSDSIRAITLIRAYRTRGHLIANLDPLGLMKREYLHDLHPKDHGFTADDLNRKIFLDNYMDIGHATIKEITNNLKKIYCSTIGAEFMHITDPAEKVWFRERMEKKENQLNFTRNGKIAIMNKIIQAEGFEKFLAKKYVGTKRFGLDGGESLIPSLEQIIKRGGQLGAKEIKIGMPHRGRLNVLANVLQKSYKRIFNEFAGEFSATHDDSTGDVKYHLGASSDREFDGNSVHVSLTDNPSHLEAVNPIVLGLSLIHI
;
A
#
# COMPACT_ATOMS: atom_id res chain seq x y z
N MET A 1 -1.33 52.49 22.40
CA MET A 1 -0.78 51.15 22.09
C MET A 1 -1.69 50.40 21.09
N SER A 2 -1.98 50.99 19.91
CA SER A 2 -2.91 50.36 18.95
C SER A 2 -2.50 50.54 17.48
N SER A 3 -1.27 51.03 17.21
CA SER A 3 -0.86 51.25 15.80
C SER A 3 0.24 50.28 15.31
N SER A 4 0.93 49.55 16.17
CA SER A 4 1.98 48.57 15.76
C SER A 4 1.38 47.25 15.26
N ASN A 5 0.29 46.78 15.85
CA ASN A 5 -0.35 45.50 15.44
C ASN A 5 -1.01 45.56 14.04
N ASN A 6 -1.30 46.73 13.50
CA ASN A 6 -1.91 46.87 12.18
C ASN A 6 -0.90 46.87 11.01
N LEU A 7 0.38 47.07 11.27
CA LEU A 7 1.45 47.01 10.28
C LEU A 7 1.94 45.56 10.08
N GLU A 8 2.05 44.79 11.16
CA GLU A 8 2.41 43.37 11.08
C GLU A 8 1.35 42.54 10.34
N ASN A 9 0.05 42.82 10.57
CA ASN A 9 -1.04 42.15 9.83
C ASN A 9 -1.13 42.55 8.35
N LYS A 10 -0.68 43.69 7.95
CA LYS A 10 -0.66 44.11 6.53
C LYS A 10 0.46 43.43 5.75
N ASN A 11 1.60 43.17 6.39
CA ASN A 11 2.73 42.50 5.77
C ASN A 11 2.55 40.97 5.63
N ALA A 12 1.68 40.36 6.44
CA ALA A 12 1.41 38.93 6.39
C ALA A 12 0.35 38.53 5.35
N THR A 13 -0.49 39.45 4.87
CA THR A 13 -1.63 39.12 4.00
C THR A 13 -1.26 38.76 2.56
N PHE A 14 -0.08 39.11 2.06
CA PHE A 14 0.37 38.76 0.72
C PHE A 14 1.20 37.46 0.69
N LEU A 15 1.67 36.96 1.83
CA LEU A 15 2.35 35.67 1.97
C LEU A 15 1.34 34.52 1.95
N ASN A 16 0.64 34.33 0.84
CA ASN A 16 -0.27 33.22 0.64
C ASN A 16 0.46 32.05 -0.04
N LYS A 17 0.09 30.81 0.31
CA LYS A 17 0.59 29.58 -0.34
C LYS A 17 0.53 29.61 -1.87
N SER A 18 -0.42 30.34 -2.45
CA SER A 18 -0.55 30.53 -3.91
C SER A 18 0.56 31.42 -4.52
N ASN A 19 1.23 32.22 -3.72
CA ASN A 19 2.26 33.17 -4.16
C ASN A 19 3.68 32.75 -3.73
N SER A 20 3.84 31.64 -3.02
CA SER A 20 5.15 31.20 -2.47
C SER A 20 6.20 31.09 -3.56
N GLY A 21 5.89 30.44 -4.68
CA GLY A 21 6.86 30.29 -5.79
C GLY A 21 7.30 31.61 -6.42
N PHE A 22 6.41 32.61 -6.49
CA PHE A 22 6.76 33.93 -6.97
C PHE A 22 7.65 34.68 -5.96
N ILE A 23 7.34 34.54 -4.67
CA ILE A 23 8.13 35.18 -3.60
C ILE A 23 9.54 34.57 -3.54
N GLU A 24 9.65 33.25 -3.67
CA GLU A 24 10.92 32.54 -3.77
C GLU A 24 11.75 33.00 -4.96
N GLU A 25 11.14 33.19 -6.13
CA GLU A 25 11.83 33.72 -7.31
C GLU A 25 12.35 35.15 -7.09
N MET A 26 11.55 36.01 -6.47
CA MET A 26 11.99 37.38 -6.14
C MET A 26 13.10 37.40 -5.08
N TYR A 27 13.07 36.48 -4.14
CA TYR A 27 14.08 36.33 -3.11
C TYR A 27 15.43 35.84 -3.68
N VAL A 28 15.37 34.86 -4.61
CA VAL A 28 16.58 34.43 -5.34
C VAL A 28 17.21 35.58 -6.10
N LYS A 29 16.43 36.40 -6.81
CA LYS A 29 16.91 37.63 -7.50
C LYS A 29 17.52 38.63 -6.55
N PHE A 30 16.99 38.75 -5.33
CA PHE A 30 17.57 39.63 -4.28
C PHE A 30 18.94 39.13 -3.85
N ILE A 31 19.10 37.83 -3.59
CA ILE A 31 20.39 37.23 -3.17
C ILE A 31 21.44 37.32 -4.29
N GLU A 32 21.02 37.11 -5.55
CA GLU A 32 21.90 37.25 -6.73
C GLU A 32 22.27 38.69 -7.07
N GLY A 33 21.64 39.67 -6.41
CA GLY A 33 21.90 41.06 -6.65
C GLY A 33 21.38 41.59 -7.99
N ASP A 34 20.29 41.00 -8.51
CA ASP A 34 19.71 41.40 -9.82
C ASP A 34 19.30 42.87 -9.81
N PRO A 35 19.86 43.70 -10.71
CA PRO A 35 19.53 45.12 -10.80
C PRO A 35 18.07 45.39 -11.21
N ASN A 36 17.38 44.44 -11.82
CA ASN A 36 15.98 44.54 -12.24
C ASN A 36 14.98 44.25 -11.14
N LEU A 37 15.42 43.88 -9.92
CA LEU A 37 14.53 43.65 -8.80
C LEU A 37 13.87 44.98 -8.37
N PRO A 38 12.53 45.07 -8.32
CA PRO A 38 11.84 46.28 -7.86
C PRO A 38 12.26 46.70 -6.45
N GLU A 39 12.45 48.01 -6.24
CA GLU A 39 12.93 48.61 -4.98
C GLU A 39 12.06 48.22 -3.78
N SER A 40 10.76 48.03 -3.98
CA SER A 40 9.83 47.60 -2.94
C SER A 40 10.13 46.18 -2.41
N TRP A 41 10.60 45.27 -3.28
CA TRP A 41 11.01 43.92 -2.88
C TRP A 41 12.39 43.96 -2.22
N ARG A 42 13.29 44.77 -2.71
CA ARG A 42 14.61 44.94 -2.10
C ARG A 42 14.50 45.43 -0.66
N SER A 43 13.77 46.53 -0.44
CA SER A 43 13.51 47.07 0.90
C SER A 43 12.79 46.08 1.82
N TYR A 44 11.89 45.29 1.27
CA TYR A 44 11.18 44.25 2.04
C TYR A 44 12.17 43.18 2.54
N PHE A 45 12.99 42.61 1.66
CA PHE A 45 13.93 41.56 2.03
C PHE A 45 15.07 42.07 2.93
N GLU A 46 15.52 43.31 2.74
CA GLU A 46 16.48 43.95 3.65
C GLU A 46 15.89 44.14 5.06
N SER A 47 14.58 44.32 5.17
CA SER A 47 13.91 44.48 6.47
C SER A 47 13.79 43.18 7.29
N LEU A 48 14.06 42.02 6.67
CA LEU A 48 13.99 40.72 7.35
C LEU A 48 15.23 40.43 8.20
N ASP A 49 16.31 41.19 8.05
CA ASP A 49 17.57 41.12 8.83
C ASP A 49 18.12 39.69 8.96
N GLU A 50 18.03 38.91 7.85
CA GLU A 50 18.47 37.53 7.80
C GLU A 50 19.95 37.47 7.38
N ASP A 51 20.69 36.48 7.95
CA ASP A 51 22.10 36.25 7.63
C ASP A 51 22.21 35.63 6.21
N LEU A 52 22.59 36.48 5.24
CA LEU A 52 22.71 36.10 3.82
C LEU A 52 23.67 34.94 3.57
N GLU A 53 24.63 34.71 4.47
CA GLU A 53 25.55 33.57 4.34
C GLU A 53 24.90 32.23 4.68
N VAL A 54 23.99 32.21 5.67
CA VAL A 54 23.21 31.02 6.06
C VAL A 54 22.22 30.69 4.94
N ILE A 55 21.53 31.68 4.43
CA ILE A 55 20.51 31.52 3.38
C ILE A 55 21.12 31.08 2.06
N SER A 56 22.28 31.63 1.68
CA SER A 56 23.01 31.21 0.48
C SER A 56 23.39 29.71 0.55
N LYS A 57 23.67 29.18 1.75
CA LYS A 57 23.94 27.76 1.97
C LYS A 57 22.67 26.92 1.87
N GLU A 58 21.51 27.43 2.30
CA GLU A 58 20.23 26.74 2.19
C GLU A 58 19.72 26.65 0.75
N ILE A 59 19.87 27.72 -0.03
CA ILE A 59 19.52 27.77 -1.46
C ILE A 59 20.37 26.80 -2.29
N GLN A 60 21.63 26.56 -1.92
CA GLN A 60 22.49 25.58 -2.56
C GLN A 60 22.00 24.11 -2.33
N GLY A 61 20.99 23.94 -1.52
CA GLY A 61 20.39 22.67 -1.15
C GLY A 61 21.14 21.94 -0.03
N PRO A 62 20.52 20.94 0.56
CA PRO A 62 21.11 20.22 1.68
C PRO A 62 22.44 19.56 1.30
N ASN A 63 23.36 19.49 2.25
CA ASN A 63 24.72 18.92 2.07
C ASN A 63 24.74 17.48 1.52
N TRP A 64 23.62 16.77 1.62
CA TRP A 64 23.44 15.41 1.07
C TRP A 64 22.84 15.42 -0.36
N SER A 65 22.46 16.58 -0.88
CA SER A 65 22.01 16.66 -2.28
C SER A 65 23.17 16.26 -3.20
N PRO A 66 22.99 15.31 -4.12
CA PRO A 66 24.07 14.84 -4.97
C PRO A 66 24.55 16.00 -5.85
N LYS A 67 25.71 16.56 -5.51
CA LYS A 67 26.37 17.53 -6.39
C LYS A 67 26.59 16.84 -7.72
N LYS A 68 26.18 17.43 -8.84
CA LYS A 68 26.48 16.95 -10.19
C LYS A 68 28.00 16.98 -10.39
N ILE A 69 28.68 15.96 -9.90
CA ILE A 69 30.10 15.76 -10.18
C ILE A 69 30.18 15.40 -11.65
N LYS A 70 30.73 16.28 -12.46
CA LYS A 70 31.16 15.93 -13.81
C LYS A 70 32.26 14.89 -13.67
N ILE A 71 31.90 13.62 -13.70
CA ILE A 71 32.87 12.53 -13.74
C ILE A 71 33.55 12.63 -15.10
N ASN A 72 34.77 13.13 -15.09
CA ASN A 72 35.62 13.15 -16.25
C ASN A 72 36.08 11.70 -16.52
N ARG A 73 35.32 11.00 -17.35
CA ARG A 73 35.56 9.56 -17.66
C ARG A 73 36.91 9.27 -18.31
N ASN A 74 37.66 10.31 -18.69
CA ASN A 74 38.94 10.13 -19.41
C ASN A 74 40.14 9.82 -18.51
N ASN A 75 40.01 9.84 -17.16
CA ASN A 75 41.14 9.59 -16.24
C ASN A 75 40.99 8.31 -15.41
N LEU A 76 40.05 7.41 -15.73
CA LEU A 76 39.95 6.11 -15.07
C LEU A 76 40.72 5.01 -15.87
N ASN A 77 41.95 5.33 -16.27
CA ASN A 77 42.91 4.26 -16.60
C ASN A 77 43.48 3.66 -15.28
N TYR A 78 42.62 2.98 -14.52
CA TYR A 78 43.12 1.98 -13.58
C TYR A 78 43.72 0.85 -14.41
N LYS A 79 45.01 0.89 -14.61
CA LYS A 79 45.78 -0.32 -14.93
C LYS A 79 45.65 -1.23 -13.71
N ASN A 80 44.60 -2.06 -13.71
CA ASN A 80 44.49 -3.16 -12.77
C ASN A 80 45.55 -4.19 -13.10
N ASN A 81 46.69 -4.08 -12.45
CA ASN A 81 47.57 -5.22 -12.21
C ASN A 81 46.91 -6.11 -11.13
N VAL A 82 45.77 -6.72 -11.47
CA VAL A 82 45.17 -7.79 -10.65
C VAL A 82 45.87 -9.08 -11.08
N PRO A 83 46.43 -9.82 -10.13
CA PRO A 83 46.99 -11.15 -10.46
C PRO A 83 45.94 -12.02 -11.11
N THR A 84 46.25 -12.68 -12.18
CA THR A 84 45.37 -13.47 -13.04
C THR A 84 44.71 -14.68 -12.34
N GLU A 85 45.04 -14.94 -11.08
CA GLU A 85 44.53 -16.12 -10.34
C GLU A 85 43.11 -15.93 -9.76
N ASN A 86 42.57 -14.72 -9.66
CA ASN A 86 41.29 -14.45 -8.99
C ASN A 86 40.11 -14.07 -9.92
N VAL A 87 40.29 -14.02 -11.23
CA VAL A 87 39.23 -13.58 -12.16
C VAL A 87 37.97 -14.44 -12.06
N ASN A 88 38.09 -15.72 -11.79
CA ASN A 88 36.97 -16.64 -11.60
C ASN A 88 36.27 -16.45 -10.25
N ALA A 89 36.98 -16.07 -9.20
CA ALA A 89 36.41 -15.77 -7.89
C ALA A 89 35.62 -14.46 -7.95
N ASP A 90 36.21 -13.41 -8.53
CA ASP A 90 35.59 -12.10 -8.67
C ASP A 90 34.29 -12.15 -9.53
N LYS A 91 34.32 -12.97 -10.60
CA LYS A 91 33.11 -13.19 -11.42
C LYS A 91 32.02 -13.89 -10.61
N LYS A 92 32.32 -14.92 -9.82
CA LYS A 92 31.34 -15.61 -8.98
C LYS A 92 30.72 -14.69 -7.93
N VAL A 93 31.53 -13.86 -7.28
CA VAL A 93 31.05 -12.86 -6.30
C VAL A 93 30.17 -11.83 -6.99
N SER A 94 30.59 -11.31 -8.13
CA SER A 94 29.80 -10.35 -8.93
C SER A 94 28.44 -10.94 -9.35
N ASP A 95 28.41 -12.20 -9.77
CA ASP A 95 27.17 -12.87 -10.16
C ASP A 95 26.22 -13.06 -8.98
N SER A 96 26.75 -13.41 -7.79
CA SER A 96 25.95 -13.51 -6.56
C SER A 96 25.32 -12.16 -6.19
N ILE A 97 26.08 -11.07 -6.25
CA ILE A 97 25.61 -9.72 -5.99
C ILE A 97 24.51 -9.32 -6.99
N ARG A 98 24.70 -9.58 -8.29
CA ARG A 98 23.72 -9.31 -9.33
C ARG A 98 22.42 -10.10 -9.13
N ALA A 99 22.53 -11.38 -8.75
CA ALA A 99 21.39 -12.23 -8.45
C ALA A 99 20.60 -11.72 -7.24
N ILE A 100 21.29 -11.32 -6.15
CA ILE A 100 20.66 -10.71 -4.98
C ILE A 100 19.98 -9.38 -5.33
N THR A 101 20.59 -8.59 -6.20
CA THR A 101 19.98 -7.33 -6.67
C THR A 101 18.71 -7.58 -7.47
N LEU A 102 18.70 -8.59 -8.36
CA LEU A 102 17.51 -9.03 -9.08
C LEU A 102 16.40 -9.50 -8.11
N ILE A 103 16.73 -10.30 -7.11
CA ILE A 103 15.77 -10.74 -6.09
C ILE A 103 15.16 -9.55 -5.35
N ARG A 104 15.98 -8.58 -4.95
CA ARG A 104 15.49 -7.33 -4.30
C ARG A 104 14.58 -6.52 -5.20
N ALA A 105 14.88 -6.44 -6.49
CA ALA A 105 14.03 -5.76 -7.46
C ALA A 105 12.63 -6.41 -7.53
N TYR A 106 12.55 -7.73 -7.58
CA TYR A 106 11.24 -8.43 -7.53
C TYR A 106 10.48 -8.22 -6.24
N ARG A 107 11.14 -8.19 -5.08
CA ARG A 107 10.51 -7.88 -3.79
C ARG A 107 9.90 -6.48 -3.76
N THR A 108 10.54 -5.53 -4.44
CA THR A 108 10.12 -4.12 -4.44
C THR A 108 9.10 -3.83 -5.55
N ARG A 109 9.25 -4.42 -6.74
CA ARG A 109 8.50 -4.04 -7.95
C ARG A 109 7.78 -5.19 -8.65
N GLY A 110 7.91 -6.44 -8.17
CA GLY A 110 7.29 -7.60 -8.81
C GLY A 110 5.77 -7.47 -8.94
N HIS A 111 5.11 -6.80 -7.99
CA HIS A 111 3.67 -6.54 -8.03
C HIS A 111 3.24 -5.70 -9.24
N LEU A 112 4.10 -4.84 -9.79
CA LEU A 112 3.80 -4.02 -10.96
C LEU A 112 3.56 -4.84 -12.23
N ILE A 113 4.13 -6.05 -12.32
CA ILE A 113 3.90 -6.98 -13.44
C ILE A 113 3.08 -8.22 -13.04
N ALA A 114 2.51 -8.22 -11.82
CA ALA A 114 1.63 -9.29 -11.38
C ALA A 114 0.34 -9.35 -12.21
N ASN A 115 -0.20 -10.54 -12.42
CA ASN A 115 -1.40 -10.76 -13.23
C ASN A 115 -2.67 -10.43 -12.43
N LEU A 116 -2.90 -9.11 -12.23
CA LEU A 116 -4.03 -8.58 -11.44
C LEU A 116 -5.20 -8.13 -12.31
N ASP A 117 -5.08 -8.22 -13.63
CA ASP A 117 -6.12 -7.82 -14.58
C ASP A 117 -6.71 -9.04 -15.27
N PRO A 118 -7.88 -9.51 -14.82
CA PRO A 118 -8.54 -10.69 -15.40
C PRO A 118 -9.05 -10.44 -16.82
N LEU A 119 -9.23 -9.18 -17.23
CA LEU A 119 -9.71 -8.82 -18.56
C LEU A 119 -8.58 -8.59 -19.56
N GLY A 120 -7.32 -8.52 -19.10
CA GLY A 120 -6.16 -8.32 -19.96
C GLY A 120 -6.09 -6.95 -20.64
N LEU A 121 -6.74 -5.93 -20.09
CA LEU A 121 -6.80 -4.59 -20.67
C LEU A 121 -5.58 -3.74 -20.30
N MET A 122 -4.88 -4.10 -19.23
CA MET A 122 -3.73 -3.35 -18.73
C MET A 122 -2.52 -3.56 -19.62
N LYS A 123 -2.00 -2.47 -20.16
CA LYS A 123 -0.69 -2.47 -20.84
C LYS A 123 0.41 -2.35 -19.78
N ARG A 124 1.34 -3.28 -19.78
CA ARG A 124 2.47 -3.29 -18.84
C ARG A 124 3.71 -2.75 -19.53
N GLU A 125 4.38 -1.86 -18.82
CA GLU A 125 5.66 -1.33 -19.26
C GLU A 125 6.79 -2.33 -19.00
N TYR A 126 7.87 -2.20 -19.77
CA TYR A 126 9.09 -2.97 -19.56
C TYR A 126 9.84 -2.39 -18.37
N LEU A 127 9.97 -3.18 -17.29
CA LEU A 127 10.70 -2.79 -16.09
C LEU A 127 12.09 -3.41 -16.14
N HIS A 128 13.09 -2.60 -16.44
CA HIS A 128 14.48 -3.02 -16.60
C HIS A 128 15.02 -3.85 -15.44
N ASP A 129 14.75 -3.43 -14.23
CA ASP A 129 15.24 -4.09 -13.01
C ASP A 129 14.61 -5.47 -12.70
N LEU A 130 13.59 -5.90 -13.45
CA LEU A 130 13.00 -7.23 -13.34
C LEU A 130 13.52 -8.24 -14.38
N HIS A 131 14.47 -7.83 -15.22
CA HIS A 131 15.01 -8.69 -16.26
C HIS A 131 16.50 -9.02 -16.00
N PRO A 132 16.89 -10.32 -16.01
CA PRO A 132 18.28 -10.74 -15.82
C PRO A 132 19.27 -10.04 -16.74
N LYS A 133 18.86 -9.77 -17.99
CA LYS A 133 19.66 -9.05 -18.99
C LYS A 133 20.13 -7.69 -18.49
N ASP A 134 19.26 -6.95 -17.83
CA ASP A 134 19.55 -5.60 -17.38
C ASP A 134 20.45 -5.60 -16.10
N HIS A 135 20.58 -6.76 -15.44
CA HIS A 135 21.58 -7.03 -14.42
C HIS A 135 22.90 -7.56 -14.97
N GLY A 136 23.08 -7.57 -16.30
CA GLY A 136 24.30 -8.00 -16.96
C GLY A 136 24.46 -9.51 -17.10
N PHE A 137 23.39 -10.29 -16.96
CA PHE A 137 23.41 -11.72 -17.30
C PHE A 137 23.15 -11.94 -18.80
N THR A 138 23.97 -12.77 -19.40
CA THR A 138 23.82 -13.20 -20.79
C THR A 138 22.99 -14.48 -20.91
N ALA A 139 22.64 -14.89 -22.13
CA ALA A 139 21.90 -16.14 -22.35
C ALA A 139 22.68 -17.37 -21.82
N ASP A 140 23.99 -17.34 -21.92
CA ASP A 140 24.88 -18.43 -21.45
C ASP A 140 24.92 -18.52 -19.92
N ASP A 141 24.72 -17.40 -19.21
CA ASP A 141 24.71 -17.37 -17.76
C ASP A 141 23.41 -17.93 -17.15
N LEU A 142 22.31 -18.01 -17.92
CA LEU A 142 20.99 -18.38 -17.39
C LEU A 142 20.93 -19.78 -16.79
N ASN A 143 21.74 -20.70 -17.27
CA ASN A 143 21.76 -22.09 -16.81
C ASN A 143 22.94 -22.37 -15.85
N ARG A 144 23.77 -21.38 -15.58
CA ARG A 144 24.90 -21.52 -14.66
C ARG A 144 24.44 -21.39 -13.21
N LYS A 145 24.89 -22.28 -12.34
CA LYS A 145 24.60 -22.22 -10.90
C LYS A 145 25.35 -21.09 -10.23
N ILE A 146 24.63 -20.28 -9.47
CA ILE A 146 25.12 -19.15 -8.71
C ILE A 146 24.93 -19.45 -7.23
N PHE A 147 25.89 -19.08 -6.39
CA PHE A 147 25.81 -19.19 -4.95
C PHE A 147 24.99 -18.05 -4.37
N LEU A 148 24.00 -18.35 -3.52
CA LEU A 148 23.08 -17.38 -2.93
C LEU A 148 23.18 -17.30 -1.40
N ASP A 149 24.07 -18.05 -0.77
CA ASP A 149 24.24 -18.05 0.69
C ASP A 149 22.92 -18.21 1.46
N ASN A 150 22.11 -19.19 1.05
CA ASN A 150 20.78 -19.44 1.59
C ASN A 150 19.78 -18.26 1.47
N TYR A 151 20.06 -17.30 0.60
CA TYR A 151 19.10 -16.25 0.29
C TYR A 151 17.85 -16.88 -0.38
N MET A 152 16.66 -16.63 0.12
CA MET A 152 15.42 -17.33 -0.24
C MET A 152 15.42 -18.84 0.13
N ASP A 153 16.14 -19.27 1.16
CA ASP A 153 16.34 -20.68 1.53
C ASP A 153 16.96 -21.53 0.38
N ILE A 154 17.75 -20.89 -0.49
CA ILE A 154 18.39 -21.51 -1.64
C ILE A 154 19.91 -21.31 -1.55
N GLY A 155 20.67 -22.41 -1.42
CA GLY A 155 22.12 -22.35 -1.40
C GLY A 155 22.72 -22.04 -2.76
N HIS A 156 22.27 -22.74 -3.81
CA HIS A 156 22.69 -22.56 -5.19
C HIS A 156 21.51 -22.71 -6.14
N ALA A 157 21.38 -21.81 -7.12
CA ALA A 157 20.38 -21.91 -8.18
C ALA A 157 20.87 -21.26 -9.48
N THR A 158 20.25 -21.62 -10.58
CA THR A 158 20.46 -20.94 -11.85
C THR A 158 19.62 -19.66 -11.92
N ILE A 159 20.05 -18.69 -12.71
CA ILE A 159 19.27 -17.45 -12.92
C ILE A 159 17.87 -17.76 -13.46
N LYS A 160 17.73 -18.77 -14.29
CA LYS A 160 16.45 -19.23 -14.80
C LYS A 160 15.52 -19.74 -13.67
N GLU A 161 16.04 -20.55 -12.76
CA GLU A 161 15.29 -21.05 -11.60
C GLU A 161 14.90 -19.91 -10.68
N ILE A 162 15.84 -19.01 -10.36
CA ILE A 162 15.60 -17.82 -9.52
C ILE A 162 14.47 -16.99 -10.13
N THR A 163 14.59 -16.62 -11.40
CA THR A 163 13.60 -15.77 -12.09
C THR A 163 12.23 -16.42 -12.17
N ASN A 164 12.15 -17.72 -12.46
CA ASN A 164 10.89 -18.45 -12.49
C ASN A 164 10.24 -18.50 -11.11
N ASN A 165 11.02 -18.72 -10.07
CA ASN A 165 10.53 -18.75 -8.70
C ASN A 165 10.03 -17.36 -8.26
N LEU A 166 10.79 -16.30 -8.55
CA LEU A 166 10.39 -14.93 -8.27
C LEU A 166 9.10 -14.54 -8.99
N LYS A 167 8.97 -14.89 -10.28
CA LYS A 167 7.74 -14.65 -11.05
C LYS A 167 6.54 -15.40 -10.43
N LYS A 168 6.73 -16.63 -9.99
CA LYS A 168 5.68 -17.40 -9.33
C LYS A 168 5.23 -16.76 -8.03
N ILE A 169 6.16 -16.22 -7.24
CA ILE A 169 5.89 -15.63 -5.94
C ILE A 169 5.29 -14.22 -6.08
N TYR A 170 5.92 -13.35 -6.87
CA TYR A 170 5.64 -11.91 -6.87
C TYR A 170 4.85 -11.41 -8.08
N CYS A 171 4.72 -12.22 -9.13
CA CYS A 171 4.12 -11.79 -10.40
C CYS A 171 2.94 -12.67 -10.85
N SER A 172 2.40 -13.53 -9.96
CA SER A 172 1.23 -14.34 -10.25
C SER A 172 -0.07 -13.52 -10.12
N THR A 173 -1.11 -14.07 -9.53
CA THR A 173 -2.41 -13.40 -9.34
C THR A 173 -2.50 -12.61 -8.02
N ILE A 174 -1.39 -12.45 -7.31
CA ILE A 174 -1.29 -11.68 -6.08
C ILE A 174 -0.15 -10.68 -6.24
N GLY A 175 -0.42 -9.41 -6.02
CA GLY A 175 0.57 -8.35 -5.87
C GLY A 175 0.85 -8.09 -4.40
N ALA A 176 2.11 -8.10 -3.98
CA ALA A 176 2.51 -7.88 -2.59
C ALA A 176 3.43 -6.67 -2.48
N GLU A 177 3.04 -5.71 -1.65
CA GLU A 177 3.78 -4.49 -1.36
C GLU A 177 4.06 -4.42 0.15
N PHE A 178 5.25 -4.82 0.57
CA PHE A 178 5.65 -4.82 2.00
C PHE A 178 7.03 -4.21 2.24
N MET A 179 7.74 -3.83 1.19
CA MET A 179 9.11 -3.30 1.32
C MET A 179 9.16 -1.92 1.98
N HIS A 180 8.03 -1.20 2.03
CA HIS A 180 7.87 0.08 2.72
C HIS A 180 7.76 -0.05 4.25
N ILE A 181 7.51 -1.24 4.78
CA ILE A 181 7.42 -1.49 6.22
C ILE A 181 8.76 -1.11 6.87
N THR A 182 8.71 -0.27 7.89
CA THR A 182 9.92 0.24 8.57
C THR A 182 10.48 -0.76 9.56
N ASP A 183 9.63 -1.52 10.26
CA ASP A 183 10.08 -2.55 11.19
C ASP A 183 10.74 -3.72 10.45
N PRO A 184 12.02 -4.01 10.74
CA PRO A 184 12.73 -5.11 10.09
C PRO A 184 12.12 -6.50 10.40
N ALA A 185 11.60 -6.71 11.60
CA ALA A 185 11.02 -7.99 12.01
C ALA A 185 9.73 -8.29 11.26
N GLU A 186 8.83 -7.31 11.14
CA GLU A 186 7.62 -7.42 10.31
C GLU A 186 7.97 -7.69 8.84
N LYS A 187 8.92 -6.94 8.29
CA LYS A 187 9.36 -7.11 6.90
C LYS A 187 9.91 -8.52 6.64
N VAL A 188 10.71 -9.05 7.57
CA VAL A 188 11.23 -10.43 7.51
C VAL A 188 10.08 -11.43 7.58
N TRP A 189 9.11 -11.20 8.47
CA TRP A 189 7.94 -12.06 8.63
C TRP A 189 7.12 -12.18 7.33
N PHE A 190 6.83 -11.04 6.65
CA PHE A 190 6.14 -11.04 5.35
C PHE A 190 6.95 -11.78 4.29
N ARG A 191 8.23 -11.45 4.16
CA ARG A 191 9.13 -12.08 3.20
C ARG A 191 9.16 -13.59 3.35
N GLU A 192 9.34 -14.11 4.56
CA GLU A 192 9.38 -15.54 4.81
C GLU A 192 8.07 -16.23 4.45
N ARG A 193 6.94 -15.61 4.75
CA ARG A 193 5.64 -16.17 4.38
C ARG A 193 5.40 -16.20 2.88
N MET A 194 5.89 -15.21 2.15
CA MET A 194 5.79 -15.17 0.70
C MET A 194 6.73 -16.18 0.01
N GLU A 195 7.96 -16.32 0.50
CA GLU A 195 9.04 -17.03 -0.20
C GLU A 195 9.16 -18.50 0.19
N LYS A 196 8.75 -18.90 1.41
CA LYS A 196 8.82 -20.30 1.83
C LYS A 196 7.84 -21.18 1.08
N LYS A 197 8.32 -22.31 0.54
CA LYS A 197 7.49 -23.29 -0.20
C LYS A 197 6.37 -23.87 0.65
N GLU A 198 6.58 -24.02 1.95
CA GLU A 198 5.62 -24.54 2.91
C GLU A 198 4.37 -23.68 3.04
N ASN A 199 4.48 -22.38 2.73
CA ASN A 199 3.40 -21.42 2.80
C ASN A 199 2.60 -21.30 1.49
N GLN A 200 2.86 -22.13 0.47
CA GLN A 200 2.03 -22.18 -0.74
C GLN A 200 0.65 -22.68 -0.38
N LEU A 201 -0.36 -21.82 -0.60
CA LEU A 201 -1.76 -22.13 -0.31
C LEU A 201 -2.22 -23.35 -1.11
N ASN A 202 -2.46 -24.44 -0.42
CA ASN A 202 -3.02 -25.67 -1.00
C ASN A 202 -4.40 -25.89 -0.38
N PHE A 203 -5.43 -25.46 -1.07
CA PHE A 203 -6.80 -25.65 -0.61
C PHE A 203 -7.19 -27.13 -0.67
N THR A 204 -7.62 -27.68 0.46
CA THR A 204 -8.25 -29.00 0.51
C THR A 204 -9.58 -28.99 -0.27
N ARG A 205 -10.07 -30.16 -0.64
CA ARG A 205 -11.40 -30.27 -1.28
C ARG A 205 -12.50 -29.60 -0.44
N ASN A 206 -12.51 -29.85 0.86
CA ASN A 206 -13.50 -29.27 1.76
C ASN A 206 -13.34 -27.73 1.86
N GLY A 207 -12.12 -27.23 1.86
CA GLY A 207 -11.85 -25.79 1.82
C GLY A 207 -12.41 -25.13 0.54
N LYS A 208 -12.21 -25.75 -0.62
CA LYS A 208 -12.78 -25.27 -1.90
C LYS A 208 -14.31 -25.27 -1.87
N ILE A 209 -14.94 -26.32 -1.32
CA ILE A 209 -16.40 -26.39 -1.17
C ILE A 209 -16.92 -25.30 -0.22
N ALA A 210 -16.23 -25.06 0.89
CA ALA A 210 -16.60 -24.00 1.83
C ALA A 210 -16.53 -22.61 1.18
N ILE A 211 -15.46 -22.31 0.44
CA ILE A 211 -15.32 -21.07 -0.34
C ILE A 211 -16.47 -20.94 -1.34
N MET A 212 -16.73 -21.98 -2.13
CA MET A 212 -17.80 -21.98 -3.14
C MET A 212 -19.17 -21.73 -2.53
N ASN A 213 -19.48 -22.38 -1.40
CA ASN A 213 -20.75 -22.17 -0.69
C ASN A 213 -20.90 -20.71 -0.24
N LYS A 214 -19.84 -20.09 0.27
CA LYS A 214 -19.88 -18.68 0.67
C LYS A 214 -20.05 -17.72 -0.51
N ILE A 215 -19.45 -18.01 -1.64
CA ILE A 215 -19.64 -17.23 -2.88
C ILE A 215 -21.09 -17.36 -3.37
N ILE A 216 -21.65 -18.59 -3.39
CA ILE A 216 -23.06 -18.82 -3.78
C ILE A 216 -24.02 -18.12 -2.82
N GLN A 217 -23.76 -18.13 -1.51
CA GLN A 217 -24.57 -17.41 -0.53
C GLN A 217 -24.53 -15.90 -0.78
N ALA A 218 -23.33 -15.34 -1.03
CA ALA A 218 -23.14 -13.91 -1.31
C ALA A 218 -23.89 -13.47 -2.58
N GLU A 219 -23.66 -14.17 -3.68
CA GLU A 219 -24.30 -13.88 -4.97
C GLU A 219 -25.81 -14.11 -4.92
N GLY A 220 -26.26 -15.21 -4.31
CA GLY A 220 -27.66 -15.54 -4.18
C GLY A 220 -28.46 -14.50 -3.38
N PHE A 221 -27.87 -14.00 -2.29
CA PHE A 221 -28.46 -12.91 -1.52
C PHE A 221 -28.65 -11.63 -2.36
N GLU A 222 -27.63 -11.22 -3.09
CA GLU A 222 -27.70 -10.01 -3.92
C GLU A 222 -28.64 -10.16 -5.11
N LYS A 223 -28.65 -11.33 -5.76
CA LYS A 223 -29.63 -11.64 -6.83
C LYS A 223 -31.06 -11.64 -6.31
N PHE A 224 -31.31 -12.17 -5.10
CA PHE A 224 -32.61 -12.10 -4.47
C PHE A 224 -33.05 -10.66 -4.22
N LEU A 225 -32.19 -9.84 -3.62
CA LEU A 225 -32.45 -8.42 -3.39
C LEU A 225 -32.72 -7.68 -4.70
N ALA A 226 -31.95 -7.96 -5.76
CA ALA A 226 -32.12 -7.36 -7.07
C ALA A 226 -33.51 -7.65 -7.67
N LYS A 227 -33.97 -8.88 -7.50
CA LYS A 227 -35.29 -9.32 -8.00
C LYS A 227 -36.44 -8.79 -7.15
N LYS A 228 -36.26 -8.74 -5.83
CA LYS A 228 -37.35 -8.36 -4.90
C LYS A 228 -37.51 -6.86 -4.76
N TYR A 229 -36.39 -6.10 -4.75
CA TYR A 229 -36.37 -4.66 -4.49
C TYR A 229 -35.82 -3.90 -5.70
N VAL A 230 -36.57 -3.97 -6.81
CA VAL A 230 -36.22 -3.28 -8.06
C VAL A 230 -36.24 -1.76 -7.83
N GLY A 231 -35.26 -1.05 -8.40
CA GLY A 231 -35.12 0.41 -8.27
C GLY A 231 -34.53 0.91 -6.95
N THR A 232 -34.37 0.04 -5.94
CA THR A 232 -33.74 0.42 -4.67
C THR A 232 -32.21 0.27 -4.76
N LYS A 233 -31.46 1.21 -4.17
CA LYS A 233 -29.99 1.07 -4.04
C LYS A 233 -29.67 -0.14 -3.17
N ARG A 234 -28.77 -1.02 -3.63
CA ARG A 234 -28.38 -2.25 -2.92
C ARG A 234 -26.89 -2.33 -2.65
N PHE A 235 -26.08 -1.61 -3.44
CA PHE A 235 -24.63 -1.57 -3.35
C PHE A 235 -23.99 -2.97 -3.18
N GLY A 236 -24.27 -3.86 -4.14
CA GLY A 236 -23.74 -5.21 -4.14
C GLY A 236 -22.23 -5.29 -4.34
N LEU A 237 -21.70 -6.49 -4.14
CA LEU A 237 -20.28 -6.79 -4.37
C LEU A 237 -19.93 -6.87 -5.87
N ASP A 238 -20.88 -7.33 -6.69
CA ASP A 238 -20.81 -7.34 -8.17
C ASP A 238 -19.41 -7.76 -8.71
N GLY A 239 -19.07 -9.04 -8.57
CA GLY A 239 -17.77 -9.60 -8.96
C GLY A 239 -16.74 -9.65 -7.84
N GLY A 240 -17.00 -9.03 -6.68
CA GLY A 240 -16.18 -9.08 -5.48
C GLY A 240 -16.68 -10.04 -4.40
N GLU A 241 -17.50 -11.06 -4.74
CA GLU A 241 -18.13 -11.99 -3.80
C GLU A 241 -17.11 -12.78 -2.97
N SER A 242 -15.89 -12.92 -3.47
CA SER A 242 -14.76 -13.52 -2.75
C SER A 242 -14.40 -12.79 -1.44
N LEU A 243 -14.85 -11.53 -1.26
CA LEU A 243 -14.71 -10.81 0.01
C LEU A 243 -15.33 -11.59 1.17
N ILE A 244 -16.48 -12.25 0.96
CA ILE A 244 -17.19 -12.96 2.03
C ILE A 244 -16.38 -14.13 2.58
N PRO A 245 -15.91 -15.11 1.78
CA PRO A 245 -15.06 -16.16 2.28
C PRO A 245 -13.69 -15.64 2.78
N SER A 246 -13.19 -14.54 2.26
CA SER A 246 -11.94 -13.91 2.74
C SER A 246 -12.12 -13.40 4.17
N LEU A 247 -13.17 -12.65 4.47
CA LEU A 247 -13.47 -12.15 5.82
C LEU A 247 -13.70 -13.31 6.80
N GLU A 248 -14.44 -14.36 6.40
CA GLU A 248 -14.61 -15.56 7.22
C GLU A 248 -13.26 -16.18 7.60
N GLN A 249 -12.34 -16.29 6.65
CA GLN A 249 -11.01 -16.84 6.90
C GLN A 249 -10.16 -15.94 7.78
N ILE A 250 -10.23 -14.61 7.61
CA ILE A 250 -9.54 -13.64 8.45
C ILE A 250 -10.01 -13.73 9.90
N ILE A 251 -11.33 -13.78 10.12
CA ILE A 251 -11.92 -13.88 11.46
C ILE A 251 -11.51 -15.21 12.12
N LYS A 252 -11.67 -16.31 11.39
CA LYS A 252 -11.25 -17.63 11.87
C LYS A 252 -9.78 -17.67 12.26
N ARG A 253 -8.90 -17.19 11.38
CA ARG A 253 -7.46 -17.19 11.63
C ARG A 253 -7.07 -16.21 12.72
N GLY A 254 -7.72 -15.05 12.79
CA GLY A 254 -7.54 -14.09 13.88
C GLY A 254 -7.83 -14.72 15.23
N GLY A 255 -8.96 -15.41 15.37
CA GLY A 255 -9.33 -16.13 16.59
C GLY A 255 -8.32 -17.21 16.99
N GLN A 256 -7.83 -18.00 16.02
CA GLN A 256 -6.78 -19.00 16.25
C GLN A 256 -5.46 -18.36 16.72
N LEU A 257 -5.17 -17.13 16.34
CA LEU A 257 -3.99 -16.37 16.74
C LEU A 257 -4.20 -15.54 18.01
N GLY A 258 -5.38 -15.64 18.65
CA GLY A 258 -5.68 -15.01 19.92
C GLY A 258 -6.44 -13.68 19.82
N ALA A 259 -6.84 -13.25 18.63
CA ALA A 259 -7.71 -12.08 18.49
C ALA A 259 -9.06 -12.35 19.17
N LYS A 260 -9.50 -11.47 20.04
CA LYS A 260 -10.78 -11.55 20.75
C LYS A 260 -11.84 -10.65 20.12
N GLU A 261 -11.40 -9.59 19.47
CA GLU A 261 -12.27 -8.58 18.89
C GLU A 261 -11.76 -8.14 17.52
N ILE A 262 -12.67 -7.96 16.56
CA ILE A 262 -12.38 -7.46 15.21
C ILE A 262 -13.36 -6.35 14.89
N LYS A 263 -12.85 -5.16 14.60
CA LYS A 263 -13.61 -4.00 14.14
C LYS A 263 -13.53 -3.90 12.62
N ILE A 264 -14.68 -3.83 11.97
CA ILE A 264 -14.79 -3.66 10.52
C ILE A 264 -15.33 -2.26 10.24
N GLY A 265 -14.62 -1.46 9.45
CA GLY A 265 -15.11 -0.22 8.88
C GLY A 265 -15.24 -0.38 7.37
N MET A 266 -16.40 -0.09 6.82
CA MET A 266 -16.59 -0.14 5.38
C MET A 266 -17.67 0.85 4.92
N PRO A 267 -17.53 1.45 3.73
CA PRO A 267 -18.58 2.23 3.14
C PRO A 267 -19.74 1.33 2.66
N HIS A 268 -20.54 1.77 1.72
CA HIS A 268 -21.75 1.09 1.27
C HIS A 268 -21.53 -0.19 0.48
N ARG A 269 -20.45 -0.32 -0.31
CA ARG A 269 -20.20 -1.45 -1.25
C ARG A 269 -20.07 -2.78 -0.49
N GLY A 270 -21.01 -3.69 -0.75
CA GLY A 270 -21.05 -5.01 -0.11
C GLY A 270 -21.48 -5.03 1.36
N ARG A 271 -21.82 -3.87 1.96
CA ARG A 271 -22.13 -3.77 3.39
C ARG A 271 -23.29 -4.66 3.82
N LEU A 272 -24.38 -4.71 3.05
CA LEU A 272 -25.53 -5.57 3.35
C LEU A 272 -25.15 -7.07 3.29
N ASN A 273 -24.27 -7.43 2.38
CA ASN A 273 -23.78 -8.78 2.25
C ASN A 273 -22.90 -9.18 3.44
N VAL A 274 -22.02 -8.29 3.89
CA VAL A 274 -21.22 -8.50 5.10
C VAL A 274 -22.11 -8.62 6.35
N LEU A 275 -23.09 -7.74 6.50
CA LEU A 275 -24.08 -7.84 7.60
C LEU A 275 -24.79 -9.20 7.62
N ALA A 276 -25.24 -9.69 6.47
CA ALA A 276 -25.94 -10.97 6.36
C ALA A 276 -25.03 -12.18 6.53
N ASN A 277 -23.98 -12.28 5.72
CA ASN A 277 -23.18 -13.50 5.54
C ASN A 277 -21.92 -13.57 6.41
N VAL A 278 -21.47 -12.46 7.00
CA VAL A 278 -20.33 -12.43 7.92
C VAL A 278 -20.79 -12.19 9.35
N LEU A 279 -21.57 -11.16 9.63
CA LEU A 279 -22.08 -10.87 10.97
C LEU A 279 -23.35 -11.66 11.33
N GLN A 280 -23.92 -12.40 10.39
CA GLN A 280 -25.12 -13.22 10.61
C GLN A 280 -26.36 -12.41 11.06
N LYS A 281 -26.48 -11.15 10.66
CA LYS A 281 -27.69 -10.37 10.84
C LYS A 281 -28.84 -11.08 10.11
N SER A 282 -29.96 -11.30 10.78
CA SER A 282 -31.06 -12.07 10.19
C SER A 282 -31.61 -11.41 8.92
N TYR A 283 -31.89 -12.22 7.91
CA TYR A 283 -32.49 -11.74 6.66
C TYR A 283 -33.83 -11.04 6.90
N LYS A 284 -34.63 -11.53 7.85
CA LYS A 284 -35.90 -10.90 8.23
C LYS A 284 -35.69 -9.45 8.65
N ARG A 285 -34.68 -9.17 9.47
CA ARG A 285 -34.38 -7.79 9.92
C ARG A 285 -33.94 -6.91 8.75
N ILE A 286 -33.08 -7.42 7.87
CA ILE A 286 -32.65 -6.70 6.66
C ILE A 286 -33.83 -6.41 5.74
N PHE A 287 -34.74 -7.38 5.53
CA PHE A 287 -35.90 -7.18 4.65
C PHE A 287 -36.91 -6.20 5.25
N ASN A 288 -37.11 -6.18 6.56
CA ASN A 288 -37.95 -5.18 7.22
C ASN A 288 -37.37 -3.76 7.04
N GLU A 289 -36.06 -3.62 7.12
CA GLU A 289 -35.40 -2.34 6.82
C GLU A 289 -35.61 -1.88 5.37
N PHE A 290 -35.70 -2.82 4.42
CA PHE A 290 -36.09 -2.51 3.03
C PHE A 290 -37.57 -2.14 2.88
N ALA A 291 -38.43 -2.76 3.67
CA ALA A 291 -39.87 -2.43 3.67
C ALA A 291 -40.21 -1.10 4.39
N GLY A 292 -39.22 -0.52 5.09
CA GLY A 292 -39.47 0.70 5.89
C GLY A 292 -40.13 0.39 7.23
N GLU A 293 -40.26 -0.87 7.61
CA GLU A 293 -40.77 -1.30 8.90
C GLU A 293 -39.65 -1.26 9.94
N PHE A 294 -39.37 -0.08 10.47
CA PHE A 294 -38.52 0.05 11.65
C PHE A 294 -39.31 -0.47 12.85
N SER A 295 -38.75 -1.44 13.55
CA SER A 295 -39.37 -2.00 14.75
C SER A 295 -39.56 -0.89 15.78
N ALA A 296 -40.82 -0.61 16.11
CA ALA A 296 -41.23 0.44 17.05
C ALA A 296 -40.79 0.20 18.51
N THR A 297 -39.97 -0.82 18.77
CA THR A 297 -39.54 -1.26 20.10
C THR A 297 -38.15 -0.73 20.52
N HIS A 298 -37.44 -0.03 19.66
CA HIS A 298 -36.21 0.70 20.01
C HIS A 298 -36.38 2.17 19.74
N ASP A 299 -36.46 2.94 20.80
CA ASP A 299 -36.52 4.42 20.84
C ASP A 299 -35.25 5.08 20.27
N ASP A 300 -34.30 4.29 19.80
CA ASP A 300 -33.03 4.68 19.20
C ASP A 300 -33.01 4.60 17.68
N SER A 301 -34.14 4.71 16.98
CA SER A 301 -34.10 4.85 15.53
C SER A 301 -33.55 6.22 15.17
N THR A 302 -32.29 6.29 14.86
CA THR A 302 -31.59 7.53 14.48
C THR A 302 -32.11 8.15 13.16
N GLY A 303 -33.13 7.55 12.54
CA GLY A 303 -33.61 7.97 11.20
C GLY A 303 -32.59 7.77 10.09
N ASP A 304 -31.47 7.10 10.37
CA ASP A 304 -30.40 6.90 9.41
C ASP A 304 -30.76 5.82 8.38
N VAL A 305 -30.09 5.88 7.23
CA VAL A 305 -30.33 4.94 6.14
C VAL A 305 -29.72 3.58 6.44
N LYS A 306 -30.37 2.51 6.02
CA LYS A 306 -29.94 1.11 6.23
C LYS A 306 -28.49 0.80 5.83
N TYR A 307 -27.90 1.61 4.98
CA TYR A 307 -26.51 1.44 4.52
C TYR A 307 -25.47 1.96 5.51
N HIS A 308 -25.87 2.74 6.50
CA HIS A 308 -24.98 3.28 7.53
C HIS A 308 -25.05 2.49 8.83
N LEU A 309 -26.13 1.74 9.04
CA LEU A 309 -26.34 0.96 10.24
C LEU A 309 -25.27 -0.13 10.40
N GLY A 310 -24.75 -0.28 11.61
CA GLY A 310 -23.82 -1.31 12.00
C GLY A 310 -24.51 -2.55 12.58
N ALA A 311 -23.71 -3.46 13.02
CA ALA A 311 -24.12 -4.62 13.80
C ALA A 311 -22.88 -5.25 14.46
N SER A 312 -23.12 -6.02 15.51
CA SER A 312 -22.07 -6.87 16.11
C SER A 312 -22.60 -8.27 16.36
N SER A 313 -21.71 -9.24 16.38
CA SER A 313 -22.01 -10.63 16.69
C SER A 313 -20.78 -11.37 17.16
N ASP A 314 -20.98 -12.37 18.00
CA ASP A 314 -19.92 -13.30 18.35
C ASP A 314 -19.85 -14.41 17.29
N ARG A 315 -18.64 -14.67 16.82
CA ARG A 315 -18.36 -15.68 15.80
C ARG A 315 -17.48 -16.78 16.40
N GLU A 316 -17.94 -18.01 16.30
CA GLU A 316 -17.22 -19.17 16.80
C GLU A 316 -16.59 -19.98 15.69
N PHE A 317 -15.31 -20.25 15.81
CA PHE A 317 -14.54 -21.08 14.88
C PHE A 317 -13.56 -21.98 15.64
N ASP A 318 -13.69 -23.29 15.49
CA ASP A 318 -12.78 -24.28 16.07
C ASP A 318 -12.57 -24.08 17.60
N GLY A 319 -13.64 -23.71 18.32
CA GLY A 319 -13.61 -23.47 19.77
C GLY A 319 -13.08 -22.08 20.17
N ASN A 320 -12.79 -21.19 19.23
CA ASN A 320 -12.42 -19.81 19.50
C ASN A 320 -13.61 -18.89 19.23
N SER A 321 -13.96 -18.04 20.21
CA SER A 321 -14.95 -16.99 20.04
C SER A 321 -14.26 -15.67 19.73
N VAL A 322 -14.76 -14.96 18.72
CA VAL A 322 -14.29 -13.64 18.29
C VAL A 322 -15.50 -12.72 18.19
N HIS A 323 -15.47 -11.61 18.90
CA HIS A 323 -16.47 -10.55 18.77
C HIS A 323 -16.18 -9.74 17.51
N VAL A 324 -17.11 -9.73 16.56
CA VAL A 324 -16.97 -8.99 15.31
C VAL A 324 -17.99 -7.89 15.26
N SER A 325 -17.56 -6.65 15.05
CA SER A 325 -18.46 -5.50 14.89
C SER A 325 -18.17 -4.76 13.60
N LEU A 326 -19.25 -4.43 12.89
CA LEU A 326 -19.26 -3.50 11.77
C LEU A 326 -19.74 -2.14 12.29
N THR A 327 -18.90 -1.13 12.18
CA THR A 327 -19.18 0.20 12.72
C THR A 327 -20.35 0.88 12.01
N ASP A 328 -21.13 1.64 12.75
CA ASP A 328 -22.03 2.63 12.16
C ASP A 328 -21.19 3.75 11.57
N ASN A 329 -21.39 4.07 10.29
CA ASN A 329 -20.59 5.10 9.62
C ASN A 329 -21.26 5.60 8.35
N PRO A 330 -21.00 6.85 7.93
CA PRO A 330 -21.41 7.35 6.64
C PRO A 330 -20.68 6.61 5.51
N SER A 331 -21.19 6.72 4.28
CA SER A 331 -20.66 6.00 3.10
C SER A 331 -19.35 6.60 2.52
N HIS A 332 -18.62 7.38 3.28
CA HIS A 332 -17.40 8.06 2.84
C HIS A 332 -16.16 7.44 3.51
N LEU A 333 -15.19 6.99 2.72
CA LEU A 333 -13.96 6.36 3.22
C LEU A 333 -13.15 7.27 4.14
N GLU A 334 -13.10 8.57 3.85
CA GLU A 334 -12.43 9.57 4.67
C GLU A 334 -13.01 9.72 6.08
N ALA A 335 -14.28 9.35 6.26
CA ALA A 335 -14.91 9.31 7.56
C ALA A 335 -14.81 7.94 8.25
N VAL A 336 -14.88 6.85 7.47
CA VAL A 336 -14.83 5.46 7.99
C VAL A 336 -13.44 5.14 8.54
N ASN A 337 -12.39 5.51 7.81
CA ASN A 337 -11.02 5.16 8.17
C ASN A 337 -10.62 5.67 9.56
N PRO A 338 -10.80 6.95 9.92
CA PRO A 338 -10.47 7.43 11.26
C PRO A 338 -11.37 6.81 12.35
N ILE A 339 -12.63 6.50 12.06
CA ILE A 339 -13.51 5.83 13.03
C ILE A 339 -12.98 4.45 13.40
N VAL A 340 -12.70 3.61 12.41
CA VAL A 340 -12.23 2.24 12.66
C VAL A 340 -10.85 2.21 13.30
N LEU A 341 -9.95 3.13 12.91
CA LEU A 341 -8.66 3.30 13.57
C LEU A 341 -8.81 3.74 15.02
N GLY A 342 -9.65 4.73 15.29
CA GLY A 342 -9.92 5.21 16.64
C GLY A 342 -10.46 4.10 17.55
N LEU A 343 -11.43 3.31 17.09
CA LEU A 343 -11.95 2.15 17.80
C LEU A 343 -10.89 1.07 18.04
N SER A 344 -9.99 0.86 17.08
CA SER A 344 -8.87 -0.08 17.23
C SER A 344 -7.88 0.40 18.31
N LEU A 345 -7.60 1.70 18.36
CA LEU A 345 -6.62 2.27 19.30
C LEU A 345 -7.12 2.38 20.73
N ILE A 346 -8.42 2.48 20.96
CA ILE A 346 -9.01 2.56 22.33
C ILE A 346 -8.62 1.34 23.18
N HIS A 347 -8.41 0.18 22.56
CA HIS A 347 -8.12 -1.08 23.25
C HIS A 347 -6.60 -1.40 23.30
N ILE A 348 -5.75 -0.52 22.82
CA ILE A 348 -4.30 -0.65 22.89
C ILE A 348 -3.78 0.12 24.09
#